data_590b3f3b93e948b60e61dc7622d13b3a
#
_entry.id   590b3f3b93e948b60e61dc7622d13b3a
#
_cell.length_a   1.000
_cell.length_b   1.000
_cell.length_c   1.000
_cell.angle_alpha   90.00
_cell.angle_beta   90.00
_cell.angle_gamma   90.00
#
_symmetry.space_group_name_H-M   'P 1'
#
loop_
_entity.id
_entity.type
_entity.pdbx_description
1 polymer ?
#
loop_
_entity_poly.entity_id
_entity_poly.type
_entity_poly.pdbx_seq_one_letter_code
_entity_poly.pdbx_strand_id
1 'polypeptide(L)'
;SYPVQFLVDTGATSVAMNEGQARRLGIDYRVVGRPMVASTAGGNIRGWRIKLDRVKVGSIEVLGVEGVVLEGDAPTEVLLGMSFLSRVRWREENGVLLLESKI
;
A
#
# COMPACT_ATOMS: atom_id res chain seq x y z
N SER A 1 -1.45 -12.96 10.24
CA SER A 1 -1.77 -12.20 9.04
C SER A 1 -3.24 -11.81 9.04
N TYR A 2 -3.57 -10.73 8.44
CA TYR A 2 -4.92 -10.17 8.41
C TYR A 2 -5.38 -10.08 6.95
N PRO A 3 -6.55 -10.64 6.59
CA PRO A 3 -7.02 -10.54 5.21
C PRO A 3 -7.33 -9.09 4.87
N VAL A 4 -6.83 -8.64 3.72
CA VAL A 4 -7.00 -7.27 3.26
C VAL A 4 -7.43 -7.28 1.81
N GLN A 5 -8.43 -6.48 1.49
CA GLN A 5 -8.78 -6.22 0.10
C GLN A 5 -7.91 -5.09 -0.42
N PHE A 6 -7.44 -5.23 -1.65
CA PHE A 6 -6.59 -4.23 -2.26
C PHE A 6 -6.93 -4.01 -3.72
N LEU A 7 -6.55 -2.83 -4.21
CA LEU A 7 -6.65 -2.48 -5.62
C LEU A 7 -5.26 -2.20 -6.17
N VAL A 8 -5.03 -2.63 -7.38
CA VAL A 8 -3.80 -2.29 -8.10
C VAL A 8 -3.96 -0.87 -8.64
N ASP A 9 -3.04 0.00 -8.26
CA ASP A 9 -3.08 1.41 -8.68
C ASP A 9 -1.71 1.84 -9.18
N THR A 10 -1.53 1.79 -10.50
CA THR A 10 -0.27 2.18 -11.14
C THR A 10 -0.01 3.67 -11.05
N GLY A 11 -1.04 4.46 -10.73
CA GLY A 11 -0.87 5.89 -10.52
C GLY A 11 -0.37 6.25 -9.13
N ALA A 12 -0.41 5.31 -8.19
CA ALA A 12 0.09 5.53 -6.85
C ALA A 12 1.57 5.18 -6.78
N THR A 13 2.37 6.05 -6.17
CA THR A 13 3.80 5.83 -6.01
C THR A 13 4.09 4.75 -4.98
N SER A 14 3.32 4.75 -3.90
CA SER A 14 3.54 3.86 -2.75
C SER A 14 2.30 3.03 -2.48
N VAL A 15 2.47 1.96 -1.71
CA VAL A 15 1.32 1.27 -1.12
C VAL A 15 0.63 2.28 -0.20
N ALA A 16 -0.68 2.42 -0.32
CA ALA A 16 -1.42 3.40 0.46
C ALA A 16 -2.58 2.74 1.20
N MET A 17 -2.83 3.20 2.42
CA MET A 17 -3.90 2.69 3.26
C MET A 17 -4.44 3.78 4.17
N ASN A 18 -5.62 3.59 4.72
CA ASN A 18 -6.16 4.50 5.70
C ASN A 18 -5.73 4.09 7.11
N GLU A 19 -6.02 4.94 8.10
CA GLU A 19 -5.63 4.69 9.48
C GLU A 19 -6.24 3.41 10.05
N GLY A 20 -7.51 3.15 9.75
CA GLY A 20 -8.19 1.95 10.24
C GLY A 20 -7.54 0.68 9.71
N GLN A 21 -7.14 0.69 8.45
CA GLN A 21 -6.44 -0.45 7.84
C GLN A 21 -5.08 -0.66 8.50
N ALA A 22 -4.34 0.42 8.73
CA ALA A 22 -3.04 0.33 9.39
C ALA A 22 -3.17 -0.26 10.80
N ARG A 23 -4.17 0.20 11.55
CA ARG A 23 -4.40 -0.33 12.91
C ARG A 23 -4.75 -1.82 12.88
N ARG A 24 -5.59 -2.24 11.94
CA ARG A 24 -5.95 -3.66 11.83
C ARG A 24 -4.75 -4.54 11.45
N LEU A 25 -3.81 -3.96 10.71
CA LEU A 25 -2.59 -4.67 10.34
C LEU A 25 -1.53 -4.62 11.44
N GLY A 26 -1.80 -3.95 12.55
CA GLY A 26 -0.86 -3.84 13.65
C GLY A 26 0.28 -2.86 13.40
N ILE A 27 0.09 -1.91 12.49
CA ILE A 27 1.13 -0.93 12.17
C ILE A 27 0.94 0.30 13.05
N ASP A 28 1.95 0.58 13.88
CA ASP A 28 1.95 1.75 14.74
C ASP A 28 2.55 2.93 13.99
N TYR A 29 1.78 3.42 13.01
CA TYR A 29 2.24 4.40 12.05
C TYR A 29 2.63 5.74 12.66
N ARG A 30 2.05 6.11 13.80
CA ARG A 30 2.39 7.36 14.47
C ARG A 30 3.75 7.32 15.14
N VAL A 31 4.21 6.13 15.49
CA VAL A 31 5.50 5.92 16.13
C VAL A 31 6.59 5.67 15.09
N VAL A 32 6.34 4.74 14.15
CA VAL A 32 7.36 4.33 13.20
C VAL A 32 7.37 5.17 11.93
N GLY A 33 6.29 5.91 11.65
CA GLY A 33 6.14 6.68 10.43
C GLY A 33 6.71 8.07 10.52
N ARG A 34 6.92 8.68 9.35
CA ARG A 34 7.32 10.08 9.24
C ARG A 34 6.12 10.89 8.77
N PRO A 35 5.73 11.95 9.51
CA PRO A 35 4.61 12.78 9.07
C PRO A 35 4.84 13.35 7.67
N MET A 36 3.78 13.39 6.89
CA MET A 36 3.80 13.95 5.55
C MET A 36 2.45 14.53 5.21
N VAL A 37 2.39 15.29 4.12
CA VAL A 37 1.14 15.80 3.56
C VAL A 37 1.02 15.27 2.15
N ALA A 38 -0.11 14.64 1.85
CA ALA A 38 -0.43 14.13 0.53
C ALA A 38 -1.39 15.08 -0.17
N SER A 39 -1.16 15.33 -1.44
CA SER A 39 -2.08 16.11 -2.27
C SER A 39 -3.06 15.15 -2.94
N THR A 40 -4.33 15.35 -2.71
CA THR A 40 -5.38 14.51 -3.27
C THR A 40 -6.40 15.36 -4.00
N ALA A 41 -7.29 14.72 -4.74
CA ALA A 41 -8.39 15.42 -5.42
C ALA A 41 -9.28 16.19 -4.45
N GLY A 42 -9.40 15.72 -3.23
CA GLY A 42 -10.19 16.39 -2.19
C GLY A 42 -9.43 17.43 -1.39
N GLY A 43 -8.17 17.72 -1.74
CA GLY A 43 -7.31 18.65 -1.02
C GLY A 43 -6.12 17.96 -0.37
N ASN A 44 -5.45 18.70 0.52
CA ASN A 44 -4.30 18.14 1.24
C ASN A 44 -4.77 17.32 2.42
N ILE A 45 -4.12 16.17 2.60
CA ILE A 45 -4.41 15.23 3.68
C ILE A 45 -3.11 14.91 4.41
N ARG A 46 -3.18 14.86 5.73
CA ARG A 46 -2.04 14.42 6.51
C ARG A 46 -1.89 12.92 6.46
N GLY A 47 -0.65 12.49 6.56
CA GLY A 47 -0.36 11.07 6.56
C GLY A 47 0.99 10.78 7.17
N TRP A 48 1.39 9.52 7.08
CA TRP A 48 2.66 9.04 7.61
C TRP A 48 3.31 8.14 6.59
N ARG A 49 4.57 8.42 6.28
CA ARG A 49 5.37 7.55 5.42
C ARG A 49 5.95 6.44 6.29
N ILE A 50 5.74 5.21 5.88
CA ILE A 50 6.18 4.04 6.62
C ILE A 50 6.96 3.11 5.71
N LYS A 51 7.67 2.17 6.32
CA LYS A 51 8.29 1.07 5.59
C LYS A 51 7.66 -0.22 6.06
N LEU A 52 7.04 -0.91 5.13
CA LEU A 52 6.43 -2.21 5.42
C LEU A 52 7.52 -3.28 5.37
N ASP A 53 7.62 -4.07 6.44
CA ASP A 53 8.63 -5.12 6.51
C ASP A 53 8.42 -6.14 5.40
N ARG A 54 7.18 -6.48 5.12
CA ARG A 54 6.84 -7.38 4.02
C ARG A 54 5.44 -7.11 3.52
N VAL A 55 5.28 -7.32 2.24
CA VAL A 55 3.96 -7.31 1.60
C VAL A 55 3.82 -8.64 0.88
N LYS A 56 2.79 -9.38 1.24
CA LYS A 56 2.55 -10.69 0.66
C LYS A 56 1.24 -10.69 -0.10
N VAL A 57 1.30 -11.08 -1.36
CA VAL A 57 0.11 -11.21 -2.22
C VAL A 57 0.19 -12.61 -2.85
N GLY A 58 -0.76 -13.46 -2.45
CA GLY A 58 -0.70 -14.86 -2.84
C GLY A 58 0.58 -15.51 -2.34
N SER A 59 1.37 -16.09 -3.22
CA SER A 59 2.66 -16.69 -2.89
C SER A 59 3.82 -15.72 -3.05
N ILE A 60 3.57 -14.50 -3.50
CA ILE A 60 4.60 -13.50 -3.74
C ILE A 60 4.81 -12.68 -2.47
N GLU A 61 6.05 -12.60 -2.01
CA GLU A 61 6.42 -11.81 -0.85
C GLU A 61 7.53 -10.83 -1.24
N VAL A 62 7.33 -9.56 -0.91
CA VAL A 62 8.32 -8.50 -1.16
C VAL A 62 8.65 -7.84 0.17
N LEU A 63 9.93 -7.71 0.46
CA LEU A 63 10.42 -7.12 1.71
C LEU A 63 10.74 -5.65 1.54
N GLY A 64 10.54 -4.88 2.61
CA GLY A 64 10.96 -3.48 2.64
C GLY A 64 10.23 -2.60 1.63
N VAL A 65 8.91 -2.60 1.68
CA VAL A 65 8.09 -1.83 0.73
C VAL A 65 7.65 -0.52 1.34
N GLU A 66 7.89 0.58 0.63
CA GLU A 66 7.45 1.89 1.09
C GLU A 66 5.94 2.00 1.03
N GLY A 67 5.35 2.53 2.10
CA GLY A 67 3.92 2.74 2.20
C GLY A 67 3.58 4.09 2.81
N VAL A 68 2.32 4.45 2.70
CA VAL A 68 1.78 5.68 3.25
C VAL A 68 0.47 5.36 3.96
N VAL A 69 0.34 5.84 5.19
CA VAL A 69 -0.93 5.79 5.92
C VAL A 69 -1.55 7.17 5.86
N LEU A 70 -2.77 7.25 5.34
CA LEU A 70 -3.48 8.52 5.20
C LEU A 70 -4.49 8.70 6.32
N GLU A 71 -4.57 9.92 6.85
CA GLU A 71 -5.53 10.28 7.87
C GLU A 71 -6.94 10.14 7.33
N GLY A 72 -7.84 9.59 8.13
CA GLY A 72 -9.25 9.44 7.76
C GLY A 72 -9.59 8.07 7.21
N ASP A 73 -10.66 8.01 6.43
CA ASP A 73 -11.26 6.76 5.97
C ASP A 73 -10.93 6.37 4.54
N ALA A 74 -10.25 7.22 3.82
CA ALA A 74 -9.86 6.93 2.43
C ALA A 74 -8.36 6.68 2.36
N PRO A 75 -7.91 5.76 1.49
CA PRO A 75 -8.70 4.95 0.56
C PRO A 75 -9.49 3.86 1.29
N THR A 76 -10.61 3.44 0.72
CA THR A 76 -11.43 2.40 1.34
C THR A 76 -10.81 1.01 1.20
N GLU A 77 -9.93 0.84 0.23
CA GLU A 77 -9.17 -0.39 0.04
C GLU A 77 -7.69 -0.03 0.02
N VAL A 78 -6.85 -0.98 0.41
CA VAL A 78 -5.41 -0.79 0.33
C VAL A 78 -5.01 -0.69 -1.14
N LEU A 79 -4.26 0.34 -1.50
CA LEU A 79 -3.78 0.54 -2.87
C LEU A 79 -2.38 -0.05 -3.01
N LEU A 80 -2.21 -0.94 -3.97
CA LEU A 80 -0.89 -1.46 -4.32
C LEU A 80 -0.27 -0.55 -5.37
N GLY A 81 0.58 0.35 -4.92
CA GLY A 81 1.25 1.29 -5.79
C GLY A 81 2.56 0.76 -6.33
N MET A 82 3.30 1.63 -7.00
CA MET A 82 4.53 1.25 -7.68
C MET A 82 5.65 0.81 -6.75
N SER A 83 5.63 1.20 -5.48
CA SER A 83 6.63 0.71 -4.53
C SER A 83 6.59 -0.81 -4.39
N PHE A 84 5.42 -1.42 -4.58
CA PHE A 84 5.28 -2.87 -4.63
C PHE A 84 5.37 -3.37 -6.07
N LEU A 85 4.59 -2.79 -6.97
CA LEU A 85 4.46 -3.29 -8.34
C LEU A 85 5.79 -3.29 -9.10
N SER A 86 6.66 -2.31 -8.84
CA SER A 86 7.97 -2.24 -9.50
C SER A 86 8.90 -3.39 -9.08
N ARG A 87 8.58 -4.06 -7.99
CA ARG A 87 9.41 -5.15 -7.44
C ARG A 87 8.99 -6.53 -7.92
N VAL A 88 7.91 -6.61 -8.67
CA VAL A 88 7.37 -7.88 -9.17
C VAL A 88 7.06 -7.73 -10.65
N ARG A 89 6.93 -8.86 -11.35
CA ARG A 89 6.38 -8.87 -12.70
C ARG A 89 4.87 -8.99 -12.57
N TRP A 90 4.18 -8.14 -13.29
CA TRP A 90 2.73 -8.15 -13.21
C TRP A 90 2.14 -7.84 -14.57
N ARG A 91 0.95 -8.36 -14.80
CA ARG A 91 0.15 -8.05 -15.98
C ARG A 91 -1.30 -8.29 -15.65
N GLU A 92 -2.16 -7.70 -16.43
CA GLU A 92 -3.59 -7.87 -16.29
C GLU A 92 -4.12 -8.58 -17.53
N GLU A 93 -4.87 -9.65 -17.31
CA GLU A 93 -5.52 -10.38 -18.39
C GLU A 93 -6.97 -10.60 -18.00
N ASN A 94 -7.89 -10.09 -18.84
CA ASN A 94 -9.33 -10.26 -18.63
C ASN A 94 -9.78 -9.86 -17.22
N GLY A 95 -9.24 -8.77 -16.70
CA GLY A 95 -9.56 -8.29 -15.36
C GLY A 95 -8.87 -9.04 -14.22
N VAL A 96 -8.02 -10.00 -14.54
CA VAL A 96 -7.28 -10.76 -13.53
C VAL A 96 -5.83 -10.28 -13.47
N LEU A 97 -5.37 -9.97 -12.26
CA LEU A 97 -3.98 -9.60 -12.03
C LEU A 97 -3.13 -10.85 -11.88
N LEU A 98 -2.12 -10.95 -12.71
CA LEU A 98 -1.14 -12.03 -12.64
C LEU A 98 0.17 -11.49 -12.13
N LEU A 99 0.67 -12.07 -11.06
CA LEU A 99 1.92 -11.67 -10.42
C LEU A 99 2.96 -12.78 -10.52
N GLU A 100 4.19 -12.37 -10.72
CA GLU A 100 5.32 -13.27 -10.80
C GLU A 100 6.52 -12.63 -10.12
N SER A 101 7.25 -13.40 -9.34
CA SER A 101 8.46 -12.91 -8.70
C SER A 101 9.52 -12.57 -9.75
N LYS A 102 10.25 -11.47 -9.54
CA LYS A 102 11.38 -11.10 -10.40
C LYS A 102 12.66 -11.87 -10.05
N ILE A 103 12.62 -12.56 -8.94
CA ILE A 103 13.81 -13.26 -8.44
C ILE A 103 13.66 -14.74 -8.66
#